data_142455b30d9a48b47a2f8850a50501de
#
_entry.id   142455b30d9a48b47a2f8850a50501de
#
_cell.length_a   1.000
_cell.length_b   1.000
_cell.length_c   1.000
_cell.angle_alpha   90.00
_cell.angle_beta   90.00
_cell.angle_gamma   90.00
#
_symmetry.space_group_name_H-M   'P 1'
#
loop_
_entity.id
_entity.type
_entity.pdbx_description
1 polymer ?
#
loop_
_entity_poly.entity_id
_entity_poly.type
_entity_poly.pdbx_seq_one_letter_code
_entity_poly.pdbx_strand_id
1 'polypeptide(L)'
;MQEPAWTVHFTSRDVVQPEPAAPGLRGLPDALETWLDEAGLPDGLPFLLSPRWEYDVALNSYFQRPQLVVAPWNSNANRARALAGFLTFVHRARGGRGWRDVTEADHLAFHQWRRRDAAGPRVSGGTWSQDVSHVNQFYGWAVRQGQMGAVPIPHRLSRAAPWGVPSATPVQATVPATYAHDRGGERIEWLPPVSYRLWRDVGLRGYGPDGLPSRRFRGRWAARNAAFADLMVRTGMRLSEQAHLTRLEVPTGPGAGGYQRFWLPGAIAKYFSARWIYVPYSVVRELAAYAELDRAEVVEDARAAGVYRRWRRPLVIDDPSRPQLAQVITGSGIRRVVNLAELTAGERRRLLVEGAEGLEPALFWLGENAQPLAVSTWKSMFADANKRCQARGVALACHAHLLRHSFAVVTLEQLQRGHIAALGELNEGQRGHYTRIFGDPLDWVRRRLGHRSVVTTTVYLHALQELEMETRMALVPDTWEDPRDTPLQRLGDDLRAPAGSAG
;
A
#
# COMPACT_ATOMS: atom_id res chain seq x y z
N MET A 1 17.27 24.59 18.25
CA MET A 1 17.09 25.06 16.85
C MET A 1 17.18 23.85 15.93
N GLN A 2 16.20 23.68 15.04
CA GLN A 2 16.31 22.65 14.01
C GLN A 2 17.48 22.97 13.08
N GLU A 3 18.31 21.98 12.78
CA GLU A 3 19.40 22.16 11.83
C GLU A 3 18.86 22.54 10.43
N PRO A 4 19.52 23.47 9.70
CA PRO A 4 19.07 23.93 8.41
C PRO A 4 18.95 22.77 7.41
N ALA A 5 17.79 22.63 6.79
CA ALA A 5 17.45 21.55 5.88
C ALA A 5 16.57 22.01 4.72
N TRP A 6 16.68 21.36 3.59
CA TRP A 6 15.67 21.48 2.54
C TRP A 6 14.36 20.82 2.99
N THR A 7 13.26 21.54 2.86
CA THR A 7 11.95 21.10 3.30
C THR A 7 11.03 20.86 2.11
N VAL A 8 10.15 19.84 2.23
CA VAL A 8 9.17 19.49 1.20
C VAL A 8 7.81 20.01 1.62
N HIS A 9 7.19 20.77 0.74
CA HIS A 9 5.84 21.28 0.86
C HIS A 9 4.98 20.83 -0.31
N PHE A 10 3.67 21.01 -0.20
CA PHE A 10 2.73 20.61 -1.25
C PHE A 10 1.75 21.76 -1.53
N THR A 11 1.40 21.92 -2.80
CA THR A 11 0.34 22.87 -3.19
C THR A 11 -0.98 22.49 -2.55
N SER A 12 -1.74 23.47 -2.12
CA SER A 12 -3.08 23.26 -1.56
C SER A 12 -3.96 24.47 -1.87
N ARG A 13 -5.19 24.19 -2.26
CA ARG A 13 -6.25 25.22 -2.37
C ARG A 13 -6.88 25.53 -1.01
N ASP A 14 -6.70 24.65 -0.01
CA ASP A 14 -7.18 24.83 1.36
C ASP A 14 -6.22 25.72 2.16
N VAL A 15 -5.98 26.94 1.67
CA VAL A 15 -5.16 27.93 2.37
C VAL A 15 -6.07 28.76 3.28
N VAL A 16 -5.80 28.71 4.59
CA VAL A 16 -6.39 29.63 5.55
C VAL A 16 -5.51 30.87 5.63
N GLN A 17 -6.06 32.03 5.27
CA GLN A 17 -5.36 33.28 5.48
C GLN A 17 -5.24 33.54 6.99
N PRO A 18 -4.06 33.87 7.50
CA PRO A 18 -3.95 34.33 8.89
C PRO A 18 -4.68 35.64 9.08
N GLU A 19 -5.51 35.74 10.09
CA GLU A 19 -6.13 36.99 10.54
C GLU A 19 -5.51 37.44 11.86
N PRO A 20 -4.97 38.66 11.94
CA PRO A 20 -4.81 39.63 10.88
C PRO A 20 -3.71 39.30 9.89
N ALA A 21 -3.84 39.75 8.65
CA ALA A 21 -2.79 39.58 7.65
C ALA A 21 -1.48 40.21 8.17
N ALA A 22 -0.37 39.46 8.04
CA ALA A 22 0.93 39.95 8.49
C ALA A 22 1.28 41.27 7.74
N PRO A 23 1.79 42.31 8.45
CA PRO A 23 2.16 43.55 7.81
C PRO A 23 3.11 43.34 6.62
N GLY A 24 2.78 43.86 5.45
CA GLY A 24 3.59 43.74 4.23
C GLY A 24 3.29 42.50 3.36
N LEU A 25 2.50 41.54 3.82
CA LEU A 25 1.93 40.52 2.95
C LEU A 25 0.66 41.06 2.30
N ARG A 26 0.68 41.18 0.98
CA ARG A 26 -0.57 41.34 0.23
C ARG A 26 -1.38 40.06 0.44
N GLY A 27 -2.64 40.19 0.80
CA GLY A 27 -3.55 39.07 0.92
C GLY A 27 -3.47 38.16 -0.31
N LEU A 28 -3.70 36.86 -0.12
CA LEU A 28 -3.85 35.97 -1.25
C LEU A 28 -4.95 36.50 -2.16
N PRO A 29 -4.79 36.45 -3.49
CA PRO A 29 -5.84 36.88 -4.42
C PRO A 29 -7.14 36.15 -4.08
N ASP A 30 -8.26 36.85 -4.08
CA ASP A 30 -9.59 36.22 -3.94
C ASP A 30 -9.85 35.14 -4.99
N ALA A 31 -9.07 35.15 -6.07
CA ALA A 31 -9.10 34.22 -7.19
C ALA A 31 -7.96 33.19 -7.16
N LEU A 32 -7.37 32.89 -6.00
CA LEU A 32 -6.26 31.86 -5.93
C LEU A 32 -6.64 30.54 -6.58
N GLU A 33 -7.87 30.08 -6.38
CA GLU A 33 -8.37 28.86 -7.00
C GLU A 33 -8.39 28.94 -8.52
N THR A 34 -8.97 30.02 -9.05
CA THR A 34 -9.04 30.29 -10.49
C THR A 34 -7.64 30.35 -11.09
N TRP A 35 -6.72 31.03 -10.42
CA TRP A 35 -5.32 31.13 -10.87
C TRP A 35 -4.60 29.78 -10.87
N LEU A 36 -4.78 28.94 -9.84
CA LEU A 36 -4.22 27.58 -9.80
C LEU A 36 -4.81 26.69 -10.87
N ASP A 37 -6.11 26.85 -11.18
CA ASP A 37 -6.79 26.10 -12.24
C ASP A 37 -6.31 26.53 -13.63
N GLU A 38 -6.18 27.83 -13.87
CA GLU A 38 -5.62 28.40 -15.13
C GLU A 38 -4.15 27.96 -15.32
N ALA A 39 -3.36 27.91 -14.26
CA ALA A 39 -1.99 27.43 -14.26
C ALA A 39 -1.88 25.89 -14.39
N GLY A 40 -3.00 25.15 -14.35
CA GLY A 40 -3.01 23.69 -14.40
C GLY A 40 -2.29 23.00 -13.22
N LEU A 41 -2.21 23.68 -12.07
CA LEU A 41 -1.51 23.17 -10.89
C LEU A 41 -2.48 22.44 -9.96
N PRO A 42 -2.40 21.09 -9.84
CA PRO A 42 -3.25 20.32 -8.94
C PRO A 42 -2.82 20.51 -7.48
N ASP A 43 -3.73 20.20 -6.57
CA ASP A 43 -3.39 20.04 -5.15
C ASP A 43 -2.43 18.87 -4.95
N GLY A 44 -1.52 19.03 -4.00
CA GLY A 44 -0.57 18.00 -3.64
C GLY A 44 0.66 17.89 -4.56
N LEU A 45 0.88 18.88 -5.44
CA LEU A 45 2.13 18.96 -6.20
C LEU A 45 3.26 19.38 -5.25
N PRO A 46 4.38 18.65 -5.16
CA PRO A 46 5.45 18.99 -4.24
C PRO A 46 6.26 20.19 -4.74
N PHE A 47 6.79 20.94 -3.79
CA PHE A 47 7.84 21.92 -4.00
C PHE A 47 8.81 21.93 -2.82
N LEU A 48 10.03 22.41 -3.06
CA LEU A 48 11.07 22.47 -2.06
C LEU A 48 11.39 23.93 -1.70
N LEU A 49 11.61 24.14 -0.40
CA LEU A 49 12.19 25.39 0.09
C LEU A 49 13.61 25.10 0.59
N SER A 50 14.52 26.05 0.31
CA SER A 50 15.91 25.98 0.76
C SER A 50 16.02 26.06 2.28
N PRO A 51 17.18 25.78 2.88
CA PRO A 51 17.43 26.02 4.32
C PRO A 51 17.21 27.48 4.76
N ARG A 52 17.16 28.42 3.82
CA ARG A 52 16.85 29.85 4.04
C ARG A 52 15.40 30.20 3.75
N TRP A 53 14.54 29.19 3.52
CA TRP A 53 13.13 29.36 3.14
C TRP A 53 12.92 30.04 1.77
N GLU A 54 13.91 29.96 0.88
CA GLU A 54 13.83 30.50 -0.46
C GLU A 54 13.18 29.49 -1.41
N TYR A 55 12.33 29.95 -2.31
CA TYR A 55 11.74 29.18 -3.38
C TYR A 55 12.58 29.32 -4.66
N ASP A 56 13.34 28.30 -5.02
CA ASP A 56 14.08 28.26 -6.29
C ASP A 56 13.11 27.85 -7.43
N VAL A 57 12.77 28.82 -8.29
CA VAL A 57 11.85 28.63 -9.42
C VAL A 57 12.39 27.57 -10.38
N ALA A 58 13.69 27.60 -10.68
CA ALA A 58 14.30 26.68 -11.63
C ALA A 58 14.28 25.24 -11.10
N LEU A 59 14.59 25.02 -9.83
CA LEU A 59 14.50 23.69 -9.20
C LEU A 59 13.05 23.20 -9.18
N ASN A 60 12.12 24.04 -8.74
CA ASN A 60 10.73 23.63 -8.53
C ASN A 60 9.93 23.44 -9.83
N SER A 61 10.36 24.03 -10.94
CA SER A 61 9.81 23.77 -12.28
C SER A 61 9.96 22.30 -12.69
N TYR A 62 10.89 21.55 -12.08
CA TYR A 62 10.98 20.09 -12.23
C TYR A 62 9.67 19.38 -11.91
N PHE A 63 9.00 19.77 -10.83
CA PHE A 63 7.76 19.13 -10.38
C PHE A 63 6.54 19.55 -11.20
N GLN A 64 6.62 20.68 -11.91
CA GLN A 64 5.53 21.20 -12.74
C GLN A 64 5.49 20.59 -14.15
N ARG A 65 6.37 19.64 -14.46
CA ARG A 65 6.36 18.95 -15.74
C ARG A 65 5.08 18.11 -15.91
N PRO A 66 4.49 18.03 -17.11
CA PRO A 66 3.24 17.32 -17.35
C PRO A 66 3.24 15.87 -16.81
N GLN A 67 4.37 15.14 -16.98
CA GLN A 67 4.49 13.76 -16.51
C GLN A 67 4.45 13.64 -14.97
N LEU A 68 4.87 14.69 -14.25
CA LEU A 68 4.83 14.70 -12.78
C LEU A 68 3.51 15.28 -12.27
N VAL A 69 2.92 16.24 -12.97
CA VAL A 69 1.60 16.79 -12.62
C VAL A 69 0.54 15.67 -12.60
N VAL A 70 0.57 14.76 -13.57
CA VAL A 70 -0.36 13.60 -13.64
C VAL A 70 0.09 12.39 -12.82
N ALA A 71 1.29 12.42 -12.24
CA ALA A 71 1.81 11.27 -11.49
C ALA A 71 1.12 11.13 -10.12
N PRO A 72 1.01 9.89 -9.59
CA PRO A 72 0.45 9.66 -8.26
C PRO A 72 1.18 10.44 -7.17
N TRP A 73 0.43 11.05 -6.25
CA TRP A 73 0.95 11.87 -5.16
C TRP A 73 2.13 11.21 -4.41
N ASN A 74 1.99 9.94 -4.01
CA ASN A 74 3.06 9.22 -3.31
C ASN A 74 4.36 9.15 -4.11
N SER A 75 4.28 9.00 -5.44
CA SER A 75 5.46 8.96 -6.30
C SER A 75 6.18 10.30 -6.32
N ASN A 76 5.42 11.39 -6.42
CA ASN A 76 5.97 12.74 -6.38
C ASN A 76 6.52 13.10 -5.00
N ALA A 77 5.81 12.74 -3.93
CA ALA A 77 6.28 12.94 -2.56
C ALA A 77 7.61 12.20 -2.28
N ASN A 78 7.77 10.98 -2.78
CA ASN A 78 9.02 10.25 -2.65
C ASN A 78 10.16 10.88 -3.45
N ARG A 79 9.89 11.36 -4.68
CA ARG A 79 10.87 12.12 -5.48
C ARG A 79 11.34 13.36 -4.74
N ALA A 80 10.40 14.14 -4.22
CA ALA A 80 10.69 15.36 -3.50
C ALA A 80 11.50 15.09 -2.21
N ARG A 81 11.14 14.07 -1.44
CA ARG A 81 11.87 13.69 -0.22
C ARG A 81 13.27 13.18 -0.53
N ALA A 82 13.44 12.36 -1.57
CA ALA A 82 14.77 11.90 -1.98
C ALA A 82 15.67 13.06 -2.40
N LEU A 83 15.13 13.99 -3.19
CA LEU A 83 15.87 15.18 -3.61
C LEU A 83 16.18 16.09 -2.41
N ALA A 84 15.21 16.39 -1.56
CA ALA A 84 15.43 17.21 -0.35
C ALA A 84 16.45 16.57 0.59
N GLY A 85 16.43 15.24 0.77
CA GLY A 85 17.40 14.51 1.57
C GLY A 85 18.84 14.64 1.02
N PHE A 86 18.99 14.51 -0.30
CA PHE A 86 20.28 14.69 -0.97
C PHE A 86 20.79 16.14 -0.85
N LEU A 87 19.95 17.13 -1.16
CA LEU A 87 20.33 18.54 -1.09
C LEU A 87 20.61 19.00 0.35
N THR A 88 19.91 18.44 1.35
CA THR A 88 20.19 18.69 2.76
C THR A 88 21.59 18.17 3.15
N PHE A 89 21.95 16.95 2.71
CA PHE A 89 23.28 16.42 2.93
C PHE A 89 24.36 17.31 2.28
N VAL A 90 24.17 17.69 1.02
CA VAL A 90 25.11 18.57 0.30
C VAL A 90 25.25 19.90 1.03
N HIS A 91 24.15 20.51 1.45
CA HIS A 91 24.19 21.77 2.18
C HIS A 91 24.97 21.66 3.50
N ARG A 92 24.70 20.61 4.30
CA ARG A 92 25.32 20.44 5.63
C ARG A 92 26.74 19.95 5.58
N ALA A 93 27.03 18.95 4.76
CA ALA A 93 28.30 18.24 4.75
C ALA A 93 29.29 18.75 3.72
N ARG A 94 28.84 19.62 2.78
CA ARG A 94 29.67 20.06 1.64
C ARG A 94 29.70 21.58 1.51
N GLY A 95 29.72 22.29 2.63
CA GLY A 95 29.97 23.74 2.70
C GLY A 95 28.85 24.63 2.13
N GLY A 96 27.58 24.21 2.25
CA GLY A 96 26.44 25.01 1.82
C GLY A 96 26.26 25.09 0.29
N ARG A 97 26.84 24.16 -0.47
CA ARG A 97 26.74 24.13 -1.94
C ARG A 97 25.28 24.15 -2.42
N GLY A 98 25.06 24.91 -3.47
CA GLY A 98 23.82 24.91 -4.21
C GLY A 98 23.63 23.66 -5.06
N TRP A 99 22.41 23.37 -5.48
CA TRP A 99 22.11 22.18 -6.27
C TRP A 99 22.79 22.18 -7.67
N ARG A 100 23.17 23.37 -8.19
CA ARG A 100 23.89 23.50 -9.46
C ARG A 100 25.40 23.20 -9.36
N ASP A 101 25.94 23.28 -8.15
CA ASP A 101 27.37 23.13 -7.89
C ASP A 101 27.75 21.73 -7.40
N VAL A 102 26.76 20.81 -7.42
CA VAL A 102 26.95 19.43 -6.98
C VAL A 102 27.87 18.69 -7.95
N THR A 103 28.80 17.94 -7.38
CA THR A 103 29.80 17.14 -8.12
C THR A 103 29.57 15.64 -7.88
N GLU A 104 30.25 14.83 -8.68
CA GLU A 104 30.30 13.38 -8.48
C GLU A 104 30.84 12.99 -7.09
N ALA A 105 31.83 13.72 -6.60
CA ALA A 105 32.40 13.50 -5.26
C ALA A 105 31.35 13.74 -4.15
N ASP A 106 30.39 14.65 -4.34
CA ASP A 106 29.31 14.89 -3.40
C ASP A 106 28.30 13.73 -3.40
N HIS A 107 28.01 13.18 -4.58
CA HIS A 107 27.18 11.98 -4.69
C HIS A 107 27.81 10.76 -4.03
N LEU A 108 29.11 10.53 -4.23
CA LEU A 108 29.84 9.42 -3.60
C LEU A 108 29.90 9.58 -2.07
N ALA A 109 30.10 10.81 -1.57
CA ALA A 109 30.05 11.10 -0.14
C ALA A 109 28.65 10.84 0.44
N PHE A 110 27.58 11.22 -0.28
CA PHE A 110 26.20 10.93 0.12
C PHE A 110 25.93 9.41 0.15
N HIS A 111 26.43 8.65 -0.84
CA HIS A 111 26.33 7.19 -0.86
C HIS A 111 27.01 6.59 0.38
N GLN A 112 28.24 7.02 0.69
CA GLN A 112 28.97 6.52 1.84
C GLN A 112 28.22 6.80 3.14
N TRP A 113 27.77 8.05 3.36
CA TRP A 113 27.03 8.43 4.55
C TRP A 113 25.72 7.67 4.68
N ARG A 114 24.95 7.58 3.59
CA ARG A 114 23.60 7.03 3.63
C ARG A 114 23.58 5.50 3.78
N ARG A 115 24.62 4.81 3.29
CA ARG A 115 24.67 3.33 3.24
C ARG A 115 25.60 2.70 4.25
N ARG A 116 26.70 3.37 4.60
CA ARG A 116 27.80 2.73 5.30
C ARG A 116 28.23 3.39 6.58
N ASP A 117 28.14 4.69 6.68
CA ASP A 117 28.54 5.46 7.85
C ASP A 117 27.73 5.04 9.09
N ALA A 118 28.43 4.91 10.22
CA ALA A 118 27.78 4.60 11.52
C ALA A 118 26.89 5.76 11.99
N ALA A 119 27.26 7.01 11.69
CA ALA A 119 26.46 8.19 11.98
C ALA A 119 25.33 8.44 10.95
N GLY A 120 25.30 7.68 9.87
CA GLY A 120 24.29 7.80 8.82
C GLY A 120 23.08 6.89 9.04
N PRO A 121 22.03 7.04 8.22
CA PRO A 121 20.78 6.29 8.39
C PRO A 121 20.87 4.81 7.99
N ARG A 122 21.94 4.35 7.33
CA ARG A 122 22.20 2.97 6.90
C ARG A 122 21.02 2.29 6.19
N VAL A 123 20.47 2.98 5.20
CA VAL A 123 19.29 2.49 4.46
C VAL A 123 19.58 1.21 3.67
N SER A 124 18.54 0.42 3.38
CA SER A 124 18.61 -0.78 2.55
C SER A 124 19.03 -0.46 1.10
N GLY A 125 19.55 -1.45 0.38
CA GLY A 125 19.91 -1.28 -1.03
C GLY A 125 18.75 -0.89 -1.93
N GLY A 126 17.55 -1.43 -1.66
CA GLY A 126 16.33 -1.05 -2.36
C GLY A 126 15.97 0.43 -2.15
N THR A 127 16.00 0.91 -0.90
CA THR A 127 15.76 2.32 -0.57
C THR A 127 16.79 3.23 -1.24
N TRP A 128 18.07 2.87 -1.16
CA TRP A 128 19.14 3.61 -1.82
C TRP A 128 18.94 3.70 -3.33
N SER A 129 18.69 2.59 -4.00
CA SER A 129 18.50 2.56 -5.45
C SER A 129 17.30 3.39 -5.89
N GLN A 130 16.23 3.43 -5.09
CA GLN A 130 15.08 4.28 -5.33
C GLN A 130 15.43 5.78 -5.17
N ASP A 131 16.12 6.14 -4.08
CA ASP A 131 16.54 7.53 -3.83
C ASP A 131 17.44 8.04 -4.96
N VAL A 132 18.46 7.26 -5.34
CA VAL A 132 19.38 7.61 -6.43
C VAL A 132 18.65 7.71 -7.77
N SER A 133 17.69 6.84 -8.04
CA SER A 133 16.87 6.93 -9.25
C SER A 133 16.13 8.28 -9.34
N HIS A 134 15.56 8.73 -8.23
CA HIS A 134 14.85 10.01 -8.19
C HIS A 134 15.78 11.21 -8.35
N VAL A 135 16.93 11.21 -7.67
CA VAL A 135 17.96 12.24 -7.79
C VAL A 135 18.53 12.29 -9.22
N ASN A 136 18.82 11.12 -9.81
CA ASN A 136 19.30 11.01 -11.19
C ASN A 136 18.29 11.56 -12.21
N GLN A 137 16.99 11.28 -12.02
CA GLN A 137 15.94 11.83 -12.89
C GLN A 137 15.87 13.36 -12.83
N PHE A 138 16.07 13.93 -11.65
CA PHE A 138 16.14 15.39 -11.49
C PHE A 138 17.35 15.98 -12.22
N TYR A 139 18.56 15.49 -11.96
CA TYR A 139 19.76 16.02 -12.61
C TYR A 139 19.80 15.76 -14.12
N GLY A 140 19.30 14.62 -14.57
CA GLY A 140 19.15 14.36 -16.01
C GLY A 140 18.18 15.34 -16.68
N TRP A 141 17.14 15.78 -15.97
CA TRP A 141 16.27 16.85 -16.45
C TRP A 141 16.98 18.20 -16.42
N ALA A 142 17.68 18.56 -15.35
CA ALA A 142 18.39 19.83 -15.22
C ALA A 142 19.43 20.03 -16.33
N VAL A 143 20.17 18.98 -16.68
CA VAL A 143 21.11 18.99 -17.82
C VAL A 143 20.38 19.23 -19.15
N ARG A 144 19.26 18.55 -19.40
CA ARG A 144 18.46 18.78 -20.62
C ARG A 144 17.85 20.17 -20.71
N GLN A 145 17.67 20.85 -19.58
CA GLN A 145 17.21 22.27 -19.54
C GLN A 145 18.37 23.27 -19.60
N GLY A 146 19.59 22.80 -19.79
CA GLY A 146 20.78 23.66 -19.82
C GLY A 146 21.14 24.32 -18.50
N GLN A 147 20.58 23.83 -17.38
CA GLN A 147 20.84 24.39 -16.06
C GLN A 147 22.12 23.84 -15.40
N MET A 148 22.64 22.75 -15.94
CA MET A 148 23.91 22.12 -15.55
C MET A 148 24.61 21.55 -16.77
N GLY A 149 25.94 21.47 -16.70
CA GLY A 149 26.77 20.90 -17.79
C GLY A 149 26.75 19.37 -17.84
N ALA A 150 26.65 18.71 -16.68
CA ALA A 150 26.68 17.24 -16.58
C ALA A 150 25.88 16.76 -15.37
N VAL A 151 25.44 15.49 -15.43
CA VAL A 151 24.80 14.80 -14.30
C VAL A 151 25.85 14.43 -13.27
N PRO A 152 25.74 14.85 -11.99
CA PRO A 152 26.74 14.58 -10.95
C PRO A 152 26.63 13.16 -10.38
N ILE A 153 26.04 12.22 -11.09
CA ILE A 153 25.87 10.83 -10.69
C ILE A 153 26.64 9.97 -11.68
N PRO A 154 27.63 9.18 -11.24
CA PRO A 154 28.37 8.30 -12.14
C PRO A 154 27.45 7.24 -12.73
N HIS A 155 27.61 6.98 -14.02
CA HIS A 155 26.84 6.00 -14.75
C HIS A 155 27.69 4.83 -15.21
N ARG A 156 27.07 3.67 -15.34
CA ARG A 156 27.64 2.47 -15.97
C ARG A 156 26.70 1.91 -17.01
N LEU A 157 27.22 1.17 -17.96
CA LEU A 157 26.41 0.46 -18.94
C LEU A 157 25.54 -0.61 -18.25
N SER A 158 24.26 -0.63 -18.57
CA SER A 158 23.35 -1.69 -18.11
C SER A 158 23.60 -2.95 -18.92
N ARG A 159 23.78 -4.10 -18.24
CA ARG A 159 23.87 -5.41 -18.89
C ARG A 159 22.48 -6.03 -19.15
N ALA A 160 21.43 -5.45 -18.65
CA ALA A 160 20.07 -5.93 -18.83
C ALA A 160 19.42 -5.20 -20.00
N ALA A 161 18.90 -5.96 -20.98
CA ALA A 161 18.01 -5.40 -21.97
C ALA A 161 16.77 -4.79 -21.29
N PRO A 162 16.27 -3.63 -21.78
CA PRO A 162 15.02 -3.08 -21.26
C PRO A 162 13.91 -4.12 -21.45
N TRP A 163 13.18 -4.42 -20.39
CA TRP A 163 12.07 -5.38 -20.44
C TRP A 163 11.01 -4.93 -21.45
N GLY A 164 10.70 -5.79 -22.40
CA GLY A 164 9.48 -5.71 -23.20
C GLY A 164 9.57 -5.11 -24.61
N VAL A 165 10.76 -4.83 -25.11
CA VAL A 165 10.93 -4.43 -26.53
C VAL A 165 11.89 -5.42 -27.21
N PRO A 166 11.45 -6.24 -28.17
CA PRO A 166 12.36 -6.90 -29.09
C PRO A 166 12.98 -5.81 -29.97
N SER A 167 14.11 -5.24 -29.55
CA SER A 167 14.84 -4.27 -30.35
C SER A 167 15.94 -4.99 -31.11
N ALA A 168 15.93 -4.90 -32.42
CA ALA A 168 16.98 -5.40 -33.30
C ALA A 168 18.32 -4.66 -33.11
N THR A 169 18.35 -3.57 -32.34
CA THR A 169 19.55 -2.86 -31.93
C THR A 169 19.58 -2.74 -30.40
N PRO A 170 20.63 -3.23 -29.72
CA PRO A 170 20.76 -3.08 -28.28
C PRO A 170 20.97 -1.58 -27.96
N VAL A 171 19.93 -0.90 -27.47
CA VAL A 171 20.07 0.41 -26.89
C VAL A 171 20.87 0.22 -25.60
N GLN A 172 22.12 0.67 -25.59
CA GLN A 172 22.96 0.68 -24.39
C GLN A 172 22.37 1.67 -23.39
N ALA A 173 21.50 1.19 -22.50
CA ALA A 173 20.96 1.98 -21.43
C ALA A 173 22.03 2.15 -20.34
N THR A 174 22.29 3.39 -19.93
CA THR A 174 23.14 3.69 -18.78
C THR A 174 22.30 3.77 -17.50
N VAL A 175 22.83 3.26 -16.41
CA VAL A 175 22.21 3.32 -15.08
C VAL A 175 23.22 3.89 -14.07
N PRO A 176 22.74 4.51 -12.96
CA PRO A 176 23.63 4.93 -11.90
C PRO A 176 24.57 3.81 -11.45
N ALA A 177 25.87 4.08 -11.44
CA ALA A 177 26.89 3.09 -11.06
C ALA A 177 26.77 2.64 -9.61
N THR A 178 26.23 3.51 -8.75
CA THR A 178 26.04 3.28 -7.30
C THR A 178 24.78 2.51 -6.95
N TYR A 179 23.99 2.03 -7.93
CA TYR A 179 22.85 1.15 -7.61
C TYR A 179 23.30 -0.06 -6.80
N ALA A 180 22.60 -0.30 -5.71
CA ALA A 180 22.87 -1.45 -4.86
C ALA A 180 22.35 -2.74 -5.52
N HIS A 181 23.18 -3.78 -5.41
CA HIS A 181 22.88 -5.14 -5.89
C HIS A 181 22.61 -6.09 -4.72
N ASP A 182 22.06 -5.58 -3.61
CA ASP A 182 21.68 -6.38 -2.46
C ASP A 182 20.53 -7.34 -2.89
N ARG A 183 20.87 -8.38 -3.62
CA ARG A 183 19.99 -9.50 -3.90
C ARG A 183 19.98 -10.42 -2.68
N GLY A 184 19.43 -9.95 -1.60
CA GLY A 184 18.86 -10.86 -0.63
C GLY A 184 17.68 -11.55 -1.32
N GLY A 185 17.67 -12.85 -1.42
CA GLY A 185 16.47 -13.57 -1.82
C GLY A 185 15.33 -13.05 -0.94
N GLU A 186 14.36 -12.35 -1.51
CA GLU A 186 13.22 -11.88 -0.74
C GLU A 186 12.44 -13.12 -0.28
N ARG A 187 12.77 -13.62 0.91
CA ARG A 187 11.89 -14.56 1.58
C ARG A 187 10.58 -13.85 1.83
N ILE A 188 9.52 -14.32 1.18
CA ILE A 188 8.19 -13.75 1.39
C ILE A 188 7.71 -14.18 2.77
N GLU A 189 7.60 -13.21 3.66
CA GLU A 189 6.91 -13.40 4.92
C GLU A 189 5.40 -13.43 4.67
N TRP A 190 4.71 -14.37 5.32
CA TRP A 190 3.26 -14.52 5.29
C TRP A 190 2.77 -15.15 6.60
N LEU A 191 1.51 -14.98 6.91
CA LEU A 191 0.88 -15.56 8.09
C LEU A 191 -0.03 -16.71 7.70
N PRO A 192 0.18 -17.90 8.27
CA PRO A 192 -0.78 -18.99 8.22
C PRO A 192 -2.14 -18.55 8.80
N PRO A 193 -3.28 -19.15 8.35
CA PRO A 193 -4.60 -18.75 8.80
C PRO A 193 -4.79 -18.81 10.33
N VAL A 194 -4.15 -19.74 11.02
CA VAL A 194 -4.21 -19.84 12.49
C VAL A 194 -3.50 -18.67 13.15
N SER A 195 -2.29 -18.34 12.69
CA SER A 195 -1.49 -17.21 13.21
C SER A 195 -2.19 -15.87 12.93
N TYR A 196 -2.79 -15.73 11.74
CA TYR A 196 -3.58 -14.55 11.42
C TYR A 196 -4.77 -14.37 12.39
N ARG A 197 -5.55 -15.43 12.64
CA ARG A 197 -6.69 -15.38 13.58
C ARG A 197 -6.22 -14.99 14.98
N LEU A 198 -5.14 -15.60 15.48
CA LEU A 198 -4.57 -15.27 16.79
C LEU A 198 -4.16 -13.79 16.86
N TRP A 199 -3.42 -13.30 15.86
CA TRP A 199 -3.03 -11.90 15.78
C TRP A 199 -4.25 -10.96 15.74
N ARG A 200 -5.26 -11.26 14.92
CA ARG A 200 -6.49 -10.49 14.80
C ARG A 200 -7.24 -10.42 16.14
N ASP A 201 -7.44 -11.57 16.77
CA ASP A 201 -8.26 -11.66 17.97
C ASP A 201 -7.58 -11.02 19.17
N VAL A 202 -6.28 -11.24 19.36
CA VAL A 202 -5.50 -10.58 20.42
C VAL A 202 -5.25 -9.10 20.09
N GLY A 203 -4.80 -8.81 18.88
CA GLY A 203 -4.35 -7.47 18.48
C GLY A 203 -5.49 -6.49 18.19
N LEU A 204 -6.55 -6.93 17.51
CA LEU A 204 -7.64 -6.05 17.07
C LEU A 204 -8.90 -6.19 17.92
N ARG A 205 -9.31 -7.41 18.28
CA ARG A 205 -10.53 -7.67 19.05
C ARG A 205 -10.33 -7.63 20.56
N GLY A 206 -9.08 -7.66 21.03
CA GLY A 206 -8.75 -7.55 22.45
C GLY A 206 -9.01 -8.81 23.27
N TYR A 207 -8.98 -9.98 22.63
CA TYR A 207 -9.00 -11.25 23.33
C TYR A 207 -7.64 -11.57 23.98
N GLY A 208 -7.63 -12.45 24.98
CA GLY A 208 -6.41 -13.06 25.48
C GLY A 208 -5.90 -14.15 24.53
N PRO A 209 -4.64 -14.61 24.68
CA PRO A 209 -4.11 -15.76 23.95
C PRO A 209 -4.90 -17.06 24.24
N ASP A 210 -5.59 -17.10 25.36
CA ASP A 210 -6.52 -18.15 25.80
C ASP A 210 -7.90 -18.12 25.09
N GLY A 211 -8.12 -17.11 24.21
CA GLY A 211 -9.37 -16.93 23.49
C GLY A 211 -10.48 -16.24 24.30
N LEU A 212 -10.21 -15.79 25.52
CA LEU A 212 -11.21 -15.12 26.37
C LEU A 212 -11.17 -13.59 26.18
N PRO A 213 -12.32 -12.89 26.23
CA PRO A 213 -12.37 -11.44 26.16
C PRO A 213 -11.61 -10.78 27.30
N SER A 214 -10.75 -9.82 26.99
CA SER A 214 -10.04 -9.07 28.02
C SER A 214 -10.89 -7.95 28.61
N ARG A 215 -11.15 -7.98 29.91
CA ARG A 215 -11.89 -6.94 30.63
C ARG A 215 -11.23 -5.55 30.58
N ARG A 216 -9.95 -5.48 30.27
CA ARG A 216 -9.17 -4.22 30.18
C ARG A 216 -9.17 -3.62 28.76
N PHE A 217 -9.68 -4.35 27.78
CA PHE A 217 -9.73 -3.85 26.41
C PHE A 217 -10.87 -2.82 26.26
N ARG A 218 -10.56 -1.65 25.72
CA ARG A 218 -11.47 -0.50 25.53
C ARG A 218 -11.60 -0.10 24.06
N GLY A 219 -11.35 -1.01 23.14
CA GLY A 219 -11.33 -0.73 21.71
C GLY A 219 -12.72 -0.59 21.09
N ARG A 220 -13.31 0.62 21.11
CA ARG A 220 -14.61 0.91 20.48
C ARG A 220 -14.68 0.43 19.01
N TRP A 221 -13.58 0.55 18.28
CA TRP A 221 -13.50 0.22 16.85
C TRP A 221 -12.96 -1.18 16.55
N ALA A 222 -13.06 -2.09 17.50
CA ALA A 222 -12.52 -3.44 17.35
C ALA A 222 -13.16 -4.20 16.17
N ALA A 223 -14.48 -4.14 16.04
CA ALA A 223 -15.24 -4.80 14.97
C ALA A 223 -14.86 -4.24 13.60
N ARG A 224 -14.86 -2.91 13.42
CA ARG A 224 -14.40 -2.24 12.19
C ARG A 224 -12.98 -2.64 11.81
N ASN A 225 -12.06 -2.60 12.77
CA ASN A 225 -10.64 -2.87 12.50
C ASN A 225 -10.42 -4.35 12.14
N ALA A 226 -11.14 -5.27 12.78
CA ALA A 226 -11.13 -6.69 12.43
C ALA A 226 -11.73 -6.93 11.04
N ALA A 227 -12.91 -6.37 10.74
CA ALA A 227 -13.53 -6.47 9.43
C ALA A 227 -12.64 -5.92 8.30
N PHE A 228 -11.92 -4.82 8.58
CA PHE A 228 -10.92 -4.27 7.63
C PHE A 228 -9.79 -5.26 7.37
N ALA A 229 -9.22 -5.89 8.39
CA ALA A 229 -8.15 -6.88 8.25
C ALA A 229 -8.65 -8.17 7.60
N ASP A 230 -9.84 -8.65 7.96
CA ASP A 230 -10.48 -9.84 7.38
C ASP A 230 -10.78 -9.65 5.88
N LEU A 231 -11.28 -8.48 5.49
CA LEU A 231 -11.46 -8.16 4.07
C LEU A 231 -10.13 -8.17 3.32
N MET A 232 -9.06 -7.61 3.91
CA MET A 232 -7.75 -7.55 3.28
C MET A 232 -7.12 -8.93 3.08
N VAL A 233 -7.11 -9.78 4.11
CA VAL A 233 -6.52 -11.12 4.05
C VAL A 233 -7.32 -12.08 3.16
N ARG A 234 -8.62 -11.82 2.95
CA ARG A 234 -9.51 -12.66 2.14
C ARG A 234 -9.64 -12.21 0.69
N THR A 235 -9.13 -11.03 0.34
CA THR A 235 -9.24 -10.46 -1.01
C THR A 235 -7.90 -10.08 -1.63
N GLY A 236 -6.85 -9.94 -0.83
CA GLY A 236 -5.53 -9.51 -1.26
C GLY A 236 -5.49 -8.07 -1.78
N MET A 237 -6.48 -7.23 -1.49
CA MET A 237 -6.46 -5.81 -1.85
C MET A 237 -5.29 -5.08 -1.19
N ARG A 238 -4.83 -4.00 -1.83
CA ARG A 238 -3.85 -3.10 -1.21
C ARG A 238 -4.53 -2.20 -0.20
N LEU A 239 -3.78 -1.78 0.82
CA LEU A 239 -4.26 -0.88 1.88
C LEU A 239 -4.96 0.36 1.32
N SER A 240 -4.32 1.03 0.34
CA SER A 240 -4.89 2.23 -0.27
C SER A 240 -6.14 1.95 -1.10
N GLU A 241 -6.22 0.79 -1.77
CA GLU A 241 -7.40 0.37 -2.53
C GLU A 241 -8.60 0.22 -1.58
N GLN A 242 -8.41 -0.56 -0.52
CA GLN A 242 -9.47 -0.86 0.45
C GLN A 242 -9.89 0.36 1.27
N ALA A 243 -8.96 1.24 1.62
CA ALA A 243 -9.25 2.45 2.39
C ALA A 243 -10.10 3.47 1.61
N HIS A 244 -10.15 3.39 0.28
CA HIS A 244 -10.90 4.31 -0.58
C HIS A 244 -12.14 3.68 -1.23
N LEU A 245 -12.58 2.53 -0.75
CA LEU A 245 -13.87 1.96 -1.15
C LEU A 245 -15.02 2.78 -0.61
N THR A 246 -16.05 2.95 -1.44
CA THR A 246 -17.30 3.61 -1.05
C THR A 246 -18.33 2.59 -0.58
N ARG A 247 -19.34 3.05 0.18
CA ARG A 247 -20.48 2.24 0.57
C ARG A 247 -21.32 1.73 -0.61
N LEU A 248 -21.19 2.39 -1.76
CA LEU A 248 -21.88 2.01 -3.00
C LEU A 248 -21.17 0.86 -3.74
N GLU A 249 -19.93 0.57 -3.39
CA GLU A 249 -19.12 -0.50 -3.99
C GLU A 249 -19.04 -1.73 -3.09
N VAL A 250 -18.95 -1.51 -1.77
CA VAL A 250 -18.77 -2.60 -0.80
C VAL A 250 -20.07 -3.42 -0.67
N PRO A 251 -20.03 -4.74 -0.88
CA PRO A 251 -21.22 -5.58 -0.71
C PRO A 251 -21.57 -5.72 0.77
N THR A 252 -22.78 -5.33 1.14
CA THR A 252 -23.35 -5.46 2.50
C THR A 252 -24.70 -6.16 2.51
N GLY A 253 -25.27 -6.43 1.34
CA GLY A 253 -26.57 -7.06 1.24
C GLY A 253 -26.54 -8.59 1.38
N PRO A 254 -27.73 -9.21 1.55
CA PRO A 254 -27.85 -10.66 1.56
C PRO A 254 -27.44 -11.26 0.21
N GLY A 255 -26.72 -12.37 0.24
CA GLY A 255 -26.24 -13.08 -0.96
C GLY A 255 -26.63 -14.55 -0.92
N ALA A 256 -26.98 -15.10 -2.08
CA ALA A 256 -27.21 -16.53 -2.26
C ALA A 256 -25.90 -17.18 -2.72
N GLY A 257 -25.06 -17.63 -1.78
CA GLY A 257 -23.83 -18.35 -2.16
C GLY A 257 -22.59 -17.97 -1.37
N GLY A 258 -21.50 -18.71 -1.58
CA GLY A 258 -20.27 -18.59 -0.79
C GLY A 258 -19.50 -17.26 -0.95
N TYR A 259 -19.72 -16.52 -2.06
CA TYR A 259 -18.98 -15.28 -2.37
C TYR A 259 -19.90 -14.24 -3.02
N GLN A 260 -19.63 -12.96 -2.66
CA GLN A 260 -20.12 -11.81 -3.42
C GLN A 260 -18.96 -11.17 -4.17
N ARG A 261 -19.24 -10.44 -5.24
CA ARG A 261 -18.20 -9.75 -6.01
C ARG A 261 -18.53 -8.27 -6.21
N PHE A 262 -17.52 -7.44 -6.26
CA PHE A 262 -17.64 -6.05 -6.67
C PHE A 262 -16.46 -5.67 -7.57
N TRP A 263 -16.64 -4.60 -8.33
CA TRP A 263 -15.60 -4.09 -9.21
C TRP A 263 -14.71 -3.09 -8.47
N LEU A 264 -13.40 -3.35 -8.42
CA LEU A 264 -12.41 -2.39 -7.94
C LEU A 264 -12.00 -1.48 -9.08
N PRO A 265 -12.30 -0.16 -9.01
CA PRO A 265 -12.01 0.76 -10.11
C PRO A 265 -10.52 1.08 -10.23
N GLY A 266 -10.10 1.37 -11.47
CA GLY A 266 -8.72 1.69 -11.80
C GLY A 266 -8.21 2.96 -11.11
N ALA A 267 -9.08 3.96 -10.93
CA ALA A 267 -8.70 5.25 -10.34
C ALA A 267 -8.12 5.15 -8.92
N ILE A 268 -8.51 4.14 -8.14
CA ILE A 268 -7.95 3.88 -6.80
C ILE A 268 -6.96 2.71 -6.79
N ALA A 269 -6.83 2.00 -7.90
CA ALA A 269 -5.94 0.84 -8.02
C ALA A 269 -4.54 1.25 -8.52
N LYS A 270 -3.49 0.68 -7.93
CA LYS A 270 -2.11 0.91 -8.38
C LYS A 270 -1.96 0.47 -9.85
N TYR A 271 -1.37 1.31 -10.68
CA TYR A 271 -1.18 1.09 -12.11
C TYR A 271 -2.50 0.91 -12.90
N PHE A 272 -3.59 1.50 -12.42
CA PHE A 272 -4.92 1.38 -13.03
C PHE A 272 -5.38 -0.08 -13.19
N SER A 273 -4.96 -0.97 -12.28
CA SER A 273 -5.27 -2.40 -12.33
C SER A 273 -6.67 -2.70 -11.82
N ALA A 274 -7.69 -2.21 -12.55
CA ALA A 274 -9.10 -2.51 -12.28
C ALA A 274 -9.36 -4.02 -12.34
N ARG A 275 -10.21 -4.53 -11.43
CA ARG A 275 -10.47 -5.98 -11.36
C ARG A 275 -11.69 -6.32 -10.50
N TRP A 276 -12.24 -7.50 -10.71
CA TRP A 276 -13.24 -8.07 -9.82
C TRP A 276 -12.60 -8.54 -8.51
N ILE A 277 -13.21 -8.14 -7.40
CA ILE A 277 -12.89 -8.61 -6.05
C ILE A 277 -13.99 -9.57 -5.61
N TYR A 278 -13.61 -10.70 -5.03
CA TYR A 278 -14.51 -11.73 -4.52
C TYR A 278 -14.40 -11.77 -3.00
N VAL A 279 -15.51 -11.53 -2.34
CA VAL A 279 -15.58 -11.43 -0.87
C VAL A 279 -16.38 -12.62 -0.35
N PRO A 280 -15.83 -13.44 0.55
CA PRO A 280 -16.56 -14.52 1.18
C PRO A 280 -17.74 -13.98 1.99
N TYR A 281 -18.84 -14.72 2.01
CA TYR A 281 -20.05 -14.28 2.68
C TYR A 281 -19.86 -14.02 4.19
N SER A 282 -18.97 -14.76 4.86
CA SER A 282 -18.60 -14.49 6.25
C SER A 282 -18.08 -13.07 6.47
N VAL A 283 -17.24 -12.57 5.54
CA VAL A 283 -16.72 -11.20 5.59
C VAL A 283 -17.83 -10.20 5.22
N VAL A 284 -18.66 -10.51 4.24
CA VAL A 284 -19.82 -9.64 3.88
C VAL A 284 -20.69 -9.37 5.09
N ARG A 285 -20.97 -10.38 5.92
CA ARG A 285 -21.74 -10.21 7.16
C ARG A 285 -21.06 -9.26 8.17
N GLU A 286 -19.75 -9.35 8.31
CA GLU A 286 -18.99 -8.44 9.19
C GLU A 286 -19.02 -6.99 8.66
N LEU A 287 -18.94 -6.84 7.32
CA LEU A 287 -19.08 -5.53 6.67
C LEU A 287 -20.48 -4.94 6.85
N ALA A 288 -21.52 -5.77 6.71
CA ALA A 288 -22.90 -5.37 6.95
C ALA A 288 -23.10 -4.94 8.41
N ALA A 289 -22.62 -5.73 9.36
CA ALA A 289 -22.73 -5.40 10.79
C ALA A 289 -22.02 -4.06 11.10
N TYR A 290 -20.84 -3.82 10.56
CA TYR A 290 -20.16 -2.52 10.70
C TYR A 290 -20.98 -1.38 10.08
N ALA A 291 -21.56 -1.59 8.90
CA ALA A 291 -22.32 -0.57 8.18
C ALA A 291 -23.59 -0.18 8.92
N GLU A 292 -24.30 -1.19 9.46
CA GLU A 292 -25.61 -1.04 10.10
C GLU A 292 -25.52 -0.57 11.57
N LEU A 293 -24.41 -0.86 12.25
CA LEU A 293 -24.23 -0.52 13.67
C LEU A 293 -23.24 0.64 13.84
N ASP A 294 -21.95 0.35 13.89
CA ASP A 294 -20.91 1.32 14.26
C ASP A 294 -20.86 2.53 13.31
N ARG A 295 -21.01 2.29 11.99
CA ARG A 295 -20.96 3.34 10.98
C ARG A 295 -22.24 4.19 11.02
N ALA A 296 -23.40 3.55 11.14
CA ALA A 296 -24.69 4.25 11.20
C ALA A 296 -24.75 5.20 12.39
N GLU A 297 -24.34 4.73 13.59
CA GLU A 297 -24.30 5.54 14.82
C GLU A 297 -23.48 6.83 14.63
N VAL A 298 -22.23 6.72 14.15
CA VAL A 298 -21.39 7.92 14.00
C VAL A 298 -21.87 8.86 12.88
N VAL A 299 -22.52 8.32 11.85
CA VAL A 299 -23.12 9.14 10.79
C VAL A 299 -24.32 9.91 11.31
N GLU A 300 -25.17 9.29 12.11
CA GLU A 300 -26.35 9.92 12.73
C GLU A 300 -25.92 11.06 13.67
N ASP A 301 -24.98 10.80 14.56
CA ASP A 301 -24.40 11.80 15.49
C ASP A 301 -23.82 13.00 14.71
N ALA A 302 -23.08 12.72 13.64
CA ALA A 302 -22.48 13.78 12.83
C ALA A 302 -23.50 14.58 12.00
N ARG A 303 -24.58 13.93 11.54
CA ARG A 303 -25.71 14.63 10.88
C ARG A 303 -26.40 15.56 11.87
N ALA A 304 -26.72 15.09 13.08
CA ALA A 304 -27.33 15.88 14.14
C ALA A 304 -26.45 17.10 14.49
N ALA A 305 -25.12 16.94 14.53
CA ALA A 305 -24.17 18.00 14.78
C ALA A 305 -23.88 18.90 13.54
N GLY A 306 -24.49 18.62 12.39
CA GLY A 306 -24.29 19.39 11.15
C GLY A 306 -22.87 19.31 10.58
N VAL A 307 -22.11 18.24 10.88
CA VAL A 307 -20.71 18.11 10.48
C VAL A 307 -20.55 18.17 8.97
N TYR A 308 -21.38 17.47 8.21
CA TYR A 308 -21.24 17.34 6.75
C TYR A 308 -21.60 18.61 5.99
N ARG A 309 -22.44 19.48 6.56
CA ARG A 309 -22.78 20.78 5.97
C ARG A 309 -21.59 21.76 5.99
N ARG A 310 -20.61 21.51 6.87
CA ARG A 310 -19.39 22.32 7.03
C ARG A 310 -18.21 21.82 6.22
N TRP A 311 -18.39 20.73 5.44
CA TRP A 311 -17.32 20.24 4.59
C TRP A 311 -16.97 21.28 3.52
N ARG A 312 -15.67 21.48 3.33
CA ARG A 312 -15.16 22.36 2.28
C ARG A 312 -15.21 21.61 0.95
N ARG A 313 -15.78 22.25 -0.09
CA ARG A 313 -15.83 21.73 -1.47
C ARG A 313 -16.32 20.26 -1.56
N PRO A 314 -17.44 19.95 -0.98
CA PRO A 314 -17.97 18.59 -1.07
C PRO A 314 -18.35 18.28 -2.52
N LEU A 315 -18.18 17.04 -2.91
CA LEU A 315 -18.84 16.45 -4.06
C LEU A 315 -20.05 15.71 -3.51
N VAL A 316 -21.24 15.94 -4.06
CA VAL A 316 -22.49 15.35 -3.53
C VAL A 316 -23.13 14.48 -4.59
N ILE A 317 -23.39 13.22 -4.26
CA ILE A 317 -24.23 12.30 -5.04
C ILE A 317 -25.66 12.49 -4.56
N ASP A 318 -26.53 13.05 -5.41
CA ASP A 318 -27.94 13.29 -5.13
C ASP A 318 -28.85 12.11 -5.49
N ASP A 319 -28.39 11.19 -6.34
CA ASP A 319 -29.10 9.96 -6.69
C ASP A 319 -28.23 8.71 -6.48
N PRO A 320 -28.26 8.11 -5.29
CA PRO A 320 -27.49 6.89 -5.00
C PRO A 320 -27.98 5.64 -5.74
N SER A 321 -29.15 5.69 -6.40
CA SER A 321 -29.70 4.54 -7.14
C SER A 321 -28.95 4.25 -8.44
N ARG A 322 -28.18 5.23 -8.95
CA ARG A 322 -27.39 5.14 -10.17
C ARG A 322 -25.89 5.42 -9.90
N PRO A 323 -25.22 4.61 -9.08
CA PRO A 323 -23.85 4.89 -8.64
C PRO A 323 -22.82 4.96 -9.77
N GLN A 324 -23.14 4.40 -10.95
CA GLN A 324 -22.25 4.47 -12.12
C GLN A 324 -22.33 5.81 -12.86
N LEU A 325 -23.44 6.55 -12.70
CA LEU A 325 -23.71 7.83 -13.34
C LEU A 325 -24.14 8.85 -12.28
N ALA A 326 -23.39 8.97 -11.21
CA ALA A 326 -23.72 9.86 -10.13
C ALA A 326 -23.72 11.32 -10.61
N GLN A 327 -24.78 12.06 -10.28
CA GLN A 327 -24.74 13.51 -10.40
C GLN A 327 -23.99 14.05 -9.19
N VAL A 328 -22.96 14.83 -9.46
CA VAL A 328 -22.16 15.48 -8.42
C VAL A 328 -22.40 16.97 -8.50
N ILE A 329 -22.81 17.56 -7.40
CA ILE A 329 -22.94 19.00 -7.26
C ILE A 329 -21.61 19.51 -6.71
N THR A 330 -20.93 20.38 -7.46
CA THR A 330 -19.70 21.02 -6.98
C THR A 330 -20.03 22.08 -5.92
N GLY A 331 -19.05 22.47 -5.11
CA GLY A 331 -19.21 23.56 -4.13
C GLY A 331 -19.66 24.91 -4.75
N SER A 332 -19.50 25.06 -6.08
CA SER A 332 -20.01 26.20 -6.86
C SER A 332 -21.46 26.01 -7.37
N GLY A 333 -22.13 24.92 -7.01
CA GLY A 333 -23.50 24.61 -7.44
C GLY A 333 -23.62 24.03 -8.85
N ILE A 334 -22.51 23.77 -9.54
CA ILE A 334 -22.52 23.21 -10.90
C ILE A 334 -22.80 21.69 -10.79
N ARG A 335 -23.83 21.23 -11.49
CA ARG A 335 -24.10 19.79 -11.63
C ARG A 335 -23.22 19.19 -12.70
N ARG A 336 -22.49 18.13 -12.36
CA ARG A 336 -21.72 17.31 -13.29
C ARG A 336 -22.12 15.84 -13.13
N VAL A 337 -22.27 15.18 -14.25
CA VAL A 337 -22.32 13.70 -14.25
C VAL A 337 -20.89 13.19 -14.15
N VAL A 338 -20.62 12.39 -13.14
CA VAL A 338 -19.31 11.75 -12.94
C VAL A 338 -19.51 10.24 -12.79
N ASN A 339 -18.57 9.50 -13.36
CA ASN A 339 -18.50 8.07 -13.10
C ASN A 339 -17.75 7.87 -11.78
N LEU A 340 -18.43 7.26 -10.81
CA LEU A 340 -17.82 6.93 -9.51
C LEU A 340 -16.49 6.16 -9.66
N ALA A 341 -16.40 5.31 -10.68
CA ALA A 341 -15.21 4.52 -10.96
C ALA A 341 -13.98 5.36 -11.41
N GLU A 342 -14.20 6.59 -11.85
CA GLU A 342 -13.15 7.50 -12.31
C GLU A 342 -12.66 8.45 -11.20
N LEU A 343 -13.39 8.55 -10.09
CA LEU A 343 -13.02 9.41 -8.98
C LEU A 343 -11.74 8.92 -8.30
N THR A 344 -10.79 9.82 -8.20
CA THR A 344 -9.52 9.61 -7.50
C THR A 344 -9.71 9.44 -5.99
N ALA A 345 -8.71 8.91 -5.31
CA ALA A 345 -8.71 8.79 -3.86
C ALA A 345 -8.99 10.12 -3.12
N GLY A 346 -8.46 11.23 -3.64
CA GLY A 346 -8.68 12.57 -3.08
C GLY A 346 -10.12 13.05 -3.24
N GLU A 347 -10.71 12.84 -4.40
CA GLU A 347 -12.11 13.21 -4.68
C GLU A 347 -13.08 12.36 -3.85
N ARG A 348 -12.82 11.05 -3.74
CA ARG A 348 -13.63 10.14 -2.91
C ARG A 348 -13.67 10.54 -1.43
N ARG A 349 -12.59 11.14 -0.91
CA ARG A 349 -12.56 11.63 0.48
C ARG A 349 -13.46 12.83 0.71
N ARG A 350 -13.83 13.57 -0.32
CA ARG A 350 -14.74 14.73 -0.28
C ARG A 350 -16.15 14.37 -0.77
N LEU A 351 -16.40 13.11 -1.09
CA LEU A 351 -17.66 12.65 -1.66
C LEU A 351 -18.66 12.37 -0.55
N LEU A 352 -19.79 13.02 -0.63
CA LEU A 352 -20.98 12.80 0.18
C LEU A 352 -22.08 12.14 -0.67
N VAL A 353 -22.95 11.41 -0.02
CA VAL A 353 -24.17 10.86 -0.60
C VAL A 353 -25.35 11.50 0.12
N GLU A 354 -26.31 12.01 -0.64
CA GLU A 354 -27.55 12.52 -0.10
C GLU A 354 -28.61 11.40 -0.12
N GLY A 355 -29.00 10.96 1.07
CA GLY A 355 -30.06 9.96 1.28
C GLY A 355 -31.29 10.60 1.90
N ALA A 356 -32.32 9.80 2.14
CA ALA A 356 -33.57 10.25 2.78
C ALA A 356 -33.35 10.92 4.15
N GLU A 357 -32.32 10.49 4.89
CA GLU A 357 -31.97 11.02 6.20
C GLU A 357 -30.97 12.18 6.16
N GLY A 358 -30.52 12.57 4.97
CA GLY A 358 -29.56 13.64 4.73
C GLY A 358 -28.18 13.17 4.29
N LEU A 359 -27.19 14.06 4.39
CA LEU A 359 -25.83 13.83 3.88
C LEU A 359 -25.06 12.83 4.72
N GLU A 360 -24.25 11.99 4.06
CA GLU A 360 -23.27 11.13 4.69
C GLU A 360 -22.02 10.93 3.79
N PRO A 361 -20.84 10.59 4.36
CA PRO A 361 -19.67 10.28 3.55
C PRO A 361 -19.90 9.05 2.66
N ALA A 362 -19.50 9.17 1.38
CA ALA A 362 -19.56 8.04 0.48
C ALA A 362 -18.51 6.97 0.84
N LEU A 363 -17.36 7.34 1.41
CA LEU A 363 -16.37 6.36 1.85
C LEU A 363 -16.92 5.45 2.95
N PHE A 364 -16.62 4.15 2.81
CA PHE A 364 -17.15 3.13 3.69
C PHE A 364 -16.57 3.20 5.11
N TRP A 365 -15.27 3.42 5.22
CA TRP A 365 -14.52 3.37 6.47
C TRP A 365 -14.42 4.73 7.14
N LEU A 366 -15.10 4.91 8.26
CA LEU A 366 -15.14 6.17 9.01
C LEU A 366 -14.38 6.06 10.34
N GLY A 367 -13.87 7.20 10.79
CA GLY A 367 -13.30 7.39 12.11
C GLY A 367 -14.35 7.80 13.14
N GLU A 368 -13.90 8.02 14.36
CA GLU A 368 -14.73 8.45 15.50
C GLU A 368 -15.38 9.83 15.29
N ASN A 369 -14.73 10.69 14.52
CA ASN A 369 -15.26 12.00 14.12
C ASN A 369 -16.15 11.95 12.88
N ALA A 370 -16.60 10.76 12.50
CA ALA A 370 -17.42 10.51 11.30
C ALA A 370 -16.77 10.97 9.98
N GLN A 371 -15.44 11.13 9.97
CA GLN A 371 -14.65 11.48 8.79
C GLN A 371 -14.00 10.24 8.18
N PRO A 372 -13.75 10.23 6.86
CA PRO A 372 -12.99 9.18 6.20
C PRO A 372 -11.60 8.99 6.81
N LEU A 373 -11.25 7.76 7.16
CA LEU A 373 -9.95 7.44 7.74
C LEU A 373 -8.81 7.64 6.75
N ALA A 374 -7.72 8.24 7.22
CA ALA A 374 -6.49 8.33 6.44
C ALA A 374 -5.78 6.99 6.34
N VAL A 375 -5.03 6.77 5.26
CA VAL A 375 -4.21 5.56 5.08
C VAL A 375 -3.17 5.40 6.20
N SER A 376 -2.65 6.52 6.74
CA SER A 376 -1.75 6.54 7.89
C SER A 376 -2.39 5.98 9.16
N THR A 377 -3.66 6.28 9.41
CA THR A 377 -4.42 5.76 10.57
C THR A 377 -4.51 4.24 10.53
N TRP A 378 -4.72 3.66 9.34
CA TRP A 378 -4.70 2.21 9.18
C TRP A 378 -3.33 1.60 9.48
N LYS A 379 -2.23 2.26 9.08
CA LYS A 379 -0.88 1.82 9.45
C LYS A 379 -0.67 1.85 10.97
N SER A 380 -1.14 2.90 11.63
CA SER A 380 -1.09 2.98 13.10
C SER A 380 -1.91 1.88 13.77
N MET A 381 -3.08 1.55 13.22
CA MET A 381 -3.92 0.43 13.71
C MET A 381 -3.15 -0.89 13.72
N PHE A 382 -2.43 -1.22 12.63
CA PHE A 382 -1.56 -2.41 12.56
C PHE A 382 -0.44 -2.36 13.61
N ALA A 383 0.23 -1.21 13.74
CA ALA A 383 1.30 -1.03 14.73
C ALA A 383 0.80 -1.21 16.17
N ASP A 384 -0.37 -0.67 16.49
CA ASP A 384 -0.96 -0.80 17.81
C ASP A 384 -1.46 -2.22 18.09
N ALA A 385 -1.96 -2.93 17.07
CA ALA A 385 -2.30 -4.34 17.18
C ALA A 385 -1.04 -5.19 17.50
N ASN A 386 0.08 -4.92 16.82
CA ASN A 386 1.36 -5.60 17.07
C ASN A 386 1.85 -5.36 18.51
N LYS A 387 1.79 -4.11 18.99
CA LYS A 387 2.13 -3.79 20.38
C LYS A 387 1.27 -4.56 21.39
N ARG A 388 -0.04 -4.69 21.10
CA ARG A 388 -0.94 -5.48 21.97
C ARG A 388 -0.61 -6.95 21.96
N CYS A 389 -0.29 -7.53 20.80
CA CYS A 389 0.17 -8.91 20.71
C CYS A 389 1.44 -9.12 21.53
N GLN A 390 2.44 -8.28 21.35
CA GLN A 390 3.70 -8.33 22.09
C GLN A 390 3.47 -8.22 23.61
N ALA A 391 2.64 -7.29 24.06
CA ALA A 391 2.30 -7.10 25.48
C ALA A 391 1.57 -8.32 26.10
N ARG A 392 1.04 -9.22 25.26
CA ARG A 392 0.38 -10.47 25.65
C ARG A 392 1.24 -11.71 25.43
N GLY A 393 2.53 -11.55 25.13
CA GLY A 393 3.44 -12.66 24.85
C GLY A 393 3.21 -13.37 23.51
N VAL A 394 2.42 -12.77 22.59
CA VAL A 394 2.18 -13.28 21.24
C VAL A 394 3.24 -12.68 20.30
N ALA A 395 4.22 -13.47 19.91
CA ALA A 395 5.32 -13.06 19.03
C ALA A 395 4.88 -13.01 17.54
N LEU A 396 3.78 -12.30 17.27
CA LEU A 396 3.26 -12.10 15.91
C LEU A 396 3.22 -10.61 15.60
N ALA A 397 3.75 -10.25 14.43
CA ALA A 397 3.64 -8.91 13.86
C ALA A 397 2.97 -8.99 12.50
N CYS A 398 2.09 -8.03 12.21
CA CYS A 398 1.37 -7.98 10.95
C CYS A 398 1.36 -6.56 10.39
N HIS A 399 1.32 -6.48 9.07
CA HIS A 399 1.10 -5.24 8.33
C HIS A 399 0.31 -5.52 7.05
N ALA A 400 -0.24 -4.50 6.46
CA ALA A 400 -1.13 -4.64 5.31
C ALA A 400 -0.55 -5.45 4.13
N HIS A 401 0.74 -5.30 3.86
CA HIS A 401 1.37 -6.04 2.75
C HIS A 401 1.54 -7.52 3.06
N LEU A 402 1.82 -7.84 4.33
CA LEU A 402 1.88 -9.22 4.82
C LEU A 402 0.54 -9.95 4.63
N LEU A 403 -0.59 -9.30 4.92
CA LEU A 403 -1.93 -9.88 4.69
C LEU A 403 -2.18 -10.20 3.21
N ARG A 404 -1.70 -9.33 2.33
CA ARG A 404 -1.79 -9.57 0.90
C ARG A 404 -0.89 -10.72 0.44
N HIS A 405 0.29 -10.89 1.02
CA HIS A 405 1.14 -12.06 0.80
C HIS A 405 0.46 -13.34 1.32
N SER A 406 -0.11 -13.28 2.52
CA SER A 406 -0.86 -14.39 3.11
C SER A 406 -2.03 -14.82 2.22
N PHE A 407 -2.80 -13.86 1.68
CA PHE A 407 -3.84 -14.16 0.69
C PHE A 407 -3.27 -14.91 -0.51
N ALA A 408 -2.16 -14.42 -1.07
CA ALA A 408 -1.58 -15.00 -2.28
C ALA A 408 -1.10 -16.44 -2.05
N VAL A 409 -0.35 -16.68 -0.97
CA VAL A 409 0.20 -18.00 -0.65
C VAL A 409 -0.93 -18.99 -0.33
N VAL A 410 -1.84 -18.64 0.59
CA VAL A 410 -2.94 -19.53 1.00
C VAL A 410 -3.88 -19.83 -0.17
N THR A 411 -4.21 -18.82 -0.99
CA THR A 411 -5.09 -19.01 -2.13
C THR A 411 -4.43 -19.87 -3.20
N LEU A 412 -3.14 -19.67 -3.48
CA LEU A 412 -2.40 -20.46 -4.45
C LEU A 412 -2.31 -21.92 -4.00
N GLU A 413 -2.03 -22.16 -2.72
CA GLU A 413 -2.02 -23.49 -2.12
C GLU A 413 -3.38 -24.21 -2.28
N GLN A 414 -4.46 -23.52 -1.90
CA GLN A 414 -5.82 -24.07 -2.00
C GLN A 414 -6.20 -24.39 -3.45
N LEU A 415 -5.88 -23.50 -4.39
CA LEU A 415 -6.14 -23.71 -5.82
C LEU A 415 -5.31 -24.87 -6.38
N GLN A 416 -4.04 -25.01 -6.00
CA GLN A 416 -3.20 -26.12 -6.44
C GLN A 416 -3.71 -27.45 -5.90
N ARG A 417 -4.06 -27.51 -4.62
CA ARG A 417 -4.65 -28.73 -4.02
C ARG A 417 -5.96 -29.12 -4.70
N GLY A 418 -6.85 -28.16 -4.92
CA GLY A 418 -8.10 -28.40 -5.63
C GLY A 418 -7.90 -28.82 -7.09
N HIS A 419 -6.92 -28.24 -7.78
CA HIS A 419 -6.57 -28.58 -9.14
C HIS A 419 -6.00 -30.00 -9.25
N ILE A 420 -5.09 -30.38 -8.34
CA ILE A 420 -4.51 -31.75 -8.29
C ILE A 420 -5.61 -32.77 -8.01
N ALA A 421 -6.50 -32.50 -7.03
CA ALA A 421 -7.60 -33.39 -6.71
C ALA A 421 -8.54 -33.60 -7.92
N ALA A 422 -8.93 -32.50 -8.55
CA ALA A 422 -9.78 -32.56 -9.75
C ALA A 422 -9.13 -33.32 -10.92
N LEU A 423 -7.83 -33.10 -11.17
CA LEU A 423 -7.10 -33.82 -12.20
C LEU A 423 -6.94 -35.31 -11.91
N GLY A 424 -6.88 -35.70 -10.63
CA GLY A 424 -6.81 -37.08 -10.20
C GLY A 424 -8.07 -37.89 -10.55
N GLU A 425 -9.23 -37.23 -10.59
CA GLU A 425 -10.52 -37.84 -10.91
C GLU A 425 -10.84 -37.88 -12.42
N LEU A 426 -10.06 -37.21 -13.26
CA LEU A 426 -10.31 -37.06 -14.70
C LEU A 426 -9.43 -37.98 -15.54
N ASN A 427 -9.96 -38.44 -16.69
CA ASN A 427 -9.17 -39.12 -17.71
C ASN A 427 -8.30 -38.14 -18.49
N GLU A 428 -7.37 -38.65 -19.35
CA GLU A 428 -6.38 -37.84 -20.06
C GLU A 428 -7.00 -36.75 -20.96
N GLY A 429 -8.05 -37.08 -21.72
CA GLY A 429 -8.76 -36.13 -22.56
C GLY A 429 -9.49 -35.05 -21.76
N GLN A 430 -10.08 -35.43 -20.64
CA GLN A 430 -10.74 -34.49 -19.73
C GLN A 430 -9.74 -33.57 -19.01
N ARG A 431 -8.54 -34.04 -18.68
CA ARG A 431 -7.46 -33.24 -18.07
C ARG A 431 -7.06 -32.08 -18.97
N GLY A 432 -6.84 -32.35 -20.26
CA GLY A 432 -6.53 -31.29 -21.24
C GLY A 432 -7.64 -30.26 -21.37
N HIS A 433 -8.89 -30.68 -21.32
CA HIS A 433 -10.05 -29.80 -21.37
C HIS A 433 -10.22 -28.98 -20.08
N TYR A 434 -10.03 -29.62 -18.91
CA TYR A 434 -10.07 -28.97 -17.61
C TYR A 434 -9.04 -27.83 -17.50
N THR A 435 -7.78 -28.11 -17.87
CA THR A 435 -6.71 -27.10 -17.82
C THR A 435 -6.99 -25.93 -18.76
N ARG A 436 -7.61 -26.17 -19.93
CA ARG A 436 -8.00 -25.12 -20.88
C ARG A 436 -9.09 -24.21 -20.31
N ILE A 437 -10.05 -24.74 -19.54
CA ILE A 437 -11.18 -23.97 -18.98
C ILE A 437 -10.78 -23.24 -17.71
N PHE A 438 -10.13 -23.92 -16.77
CA PHE A 438 -9.85 -23.40 -15.44
C PHE A 438 -8.50 -22.67 -15.34
N GLY A 439 -7.59 -22.91 -16.28
CA GLY A 439 -6.32 -22.22 -16.39
C GLY A 439 -5.31 -22.56 -15.28
N ASP A 440 -4.24 -21.78 -15.23
CA ASP A 440 -3.17 -21.91 -14.27
C ASP A 440 -3.55 -21.23 -12.93
N PRO A 441 -3.47 -21.91 -11.76
CA PRO A 441 -3.66 -21.34 -10.43
C PRO A 441 -2.84 -20.07 -10.20
N LEU A 442 -1.60 -20.01 -10.71
CA LEU A 442 -0.73 -18.84 -10.58
C LEU A 442 -1.29 -17.63 -11.35
N ASP A 443 -1.80 -17.82 -12.56
CA ASP A 443 -2.42 -16.75 -13.36
C ASP A 443 -3.71 -16.26 -12.68
N TRP A 444 -4.47 -17.14 -12.06
CA TRP A 444 -5.64 -16.77 -11.30
C TRP A 444 -5.27 -15.82 -10.13
N VAL A 445 -4.27 -16.19 -9.32
CA VAL A 445 -3.76 -15.34 -8.23
C VAL A 445 -3.20 -14.02 -8.77
N ARG A 446 -2.45 -14.06 -9.88
CA ARG A 446 -1.92 -12.87 -10.55
C ARG A 446 -3.03 -11.85 -10.87
N ARG A 447 -4.12 -12.31 -11.49
CA ARG A 447 -5.27 -11.46 -11.86
C ARG A 447 -5.95 -10.88 -10.62
N ARG A 448 -6.11 -11.67 -9.55
CA ARG A 448 -6.72 -11.22 -8.28
C ARG A 448 -5.89 -10.17 -7.58
N LEU A 449 -4.59 -10.32 -7.60
CA LEU A 449 -3.67 -9.34 -7.06
C LEU A 449 -3.53 -8.09 -7.95
N GLY A 450 -3.92 -8.13 -9.21
CA GLY A 450 -3.70 -7.07 -10.18
C GLY A 450 -2.21 -6.88 -10.48
N HIS A 451 -1.46 -7.99 -10.64
CA HIS A 451 -0.09 -7.97 -11.11
C HIS A 451 -0.08 -7.96 -12.65
N ARG A 452 0.69 -7.03 -13.24
CA ARG A 452 0.85 -6.96 -14.69
C ARG A 452 1.67 -8.11 -15.26
N SER A 453 2.67 -8.58 -14.49
CA SER A 453 3.58 -9.64 -14.91
C SER A 453 3.41 -10.89 -14.06
N VAL A 454 3.51 -12.08 -14.69
CA VAL A 454 3.56 -13.37 -14.00
C VAL A 454 4.79 -13.44 -13.11
N VAL A 455 5.93 -12.88 -13.54
CA VAL A 455 7.19 -12.85 -12.77
C VAL A 455 7.01 -12.24 -11.38
N THR A 456 6.15 -11.23 -11.22
CA THR A 456 5.84 -10.66 -9.89
C THR A 456 5.07 -11.65 -9.01
N THR A 457 4.45 -12.67 -9.60
CA THR A 457 3.63 -13.64 -8.88
C THR A 457 4.39 -14.94 -8.61
N THR A 458 5.42 -15.26 -9.42
CA THR A 458 6.24 -16.48 -9.24
C THR A 458 6.96 -16.51 -7.90
N VAL A 459 7.19 -15.36 -7.28
CA VAL A 459 7.74 -15.26 -5.93
C VAL A 459 6.92 -16.05 -4.89
N TYR A 460 5.60 -16.21 -5.09
CA TYR A 460 4.75 -17.00 -4.22
C TYR A 460 4.91 -18.51 -4.44
N LEU A 461 5.36 -18.95 -5.62
CA LEU A 461 5.72 -20.35 -5.85
C LEU A 461 6.94 -20.76 -5.00
N HIS A 462 7.92 -19.87 -4.88
CA HIS A 462 9.07 -20.14 -4.02
C HIS A 462 8.66 -20.28 -2.54
N ALA A 463 7.74 -19.44 -2.07
CA ALA A 463 7.22 -19.56 -0.70
C ALA A 463 6.48 -20.90 -0.47
N LEU A 464 5.74 -21.40 -1.48
CA LEU A 464 5.11 -22.72 -1.41
C LEU A 464 6.12 -23.87 -1.49
N GLN A 465 7.14 -23.74 -2.32
CA GLN A 465 8.22 -24.74 -2.43
C GLN A 465 9.00 -24.84 -1.11
N GLU A 466 9.29 -23.72 -0.46
CA GLU A 466 9.91 -23.71 0.87
C GLU A 466 9.01 -24.43 1.90
N LEU A 467 7.71 -24.13 1.93
CA LEU A 467 6.75 -24.77 2.82
C LEU A 467 6.66 -26.28 2.55
N GLU A 468 6.64 -26.70 1.29
CA GLU A 468 6.62 -28.10 0.89
C GLU A 468 7.92 -28.80 1.30
N MET A 469 9.06 -28.16 1.10
CA MET A 469 10.38 -28.69 1.53
C MET A 469 10.44 -28.83 3.05
N GLU A 470 10.05 -27.81 3.82
CA GLU A 470 10.01 -27.89 5.28
C GLU A 470 9.12 -29.06 5.75
N THR A 471 7.97 -29.24 5.10
CA THR A 471 7.06 -30.37 5.41
C THR A 471 7.66 -31.70 5.05
N ARG A 472 8.30 -31.83 3.88
CA ARG A 472 8.94 -33.08 3.43
C ARG A 472 10.17 -33.41 4.26
N MET A 473 11.01 -32.43 4.59
CA MET A 473 12.18 -32.63 5.44
C MET A 473 11.78 -33.06 6.84
N ALA A 474 10.67 -32.54 7.38
CA ALA A 474 10.15 -33.03 8.68
C ALA A 474 9.64 -34.46 8.66
N LEU A 475 9.32 -35.04 7.48
CA LEU A 475 8.87 -36.42 7.30
C LEU A 475 10.02 -37.40 6.97
N VAL A 476 11.18 -36.89 6.59
CA VAL A 476 12.36 -37.73 6.27
C VAL A 476 13.25 -37.80 7.51
N PRO A 477 13.53 -38.96 8.04
CA PRO A 477 14.50 -39.10 9.12
C PRO A 477 15.85 -38.54 8.69
N ASP A 478 16.45 -37.70 9.50
CA ASP A 478 17.80 -37.22 9.25
C ASP A 478 18.80 -38.36 9.48
N THR A 479 19.29 -38.94 8.37
CA THR A 479 20.27 -40.01 8.41
C THR A 479 21.68 -39.54 8.79
N TRP A 480 21.89 -38.22 8.91
CA TRP A 480 23.14 -37.62 9.35
C TRP A 480 23.18 -37.36 10.87
N GLU A 481 22.04 -37.40 11.57
CA GLU A 481 22.03 -37.37 13.04
C GLU A 481 22.71 -38.61 13.60
N ASP A 482 23.71 -38.43 14.48
CA ASP A 482 24.33 -39.53 15.18
C ASP A 482 23.29 -40.17 16.14
N PRO A 483 22.99 -41.47 16.03
CA PRO A 483 22.03 -42.12 16.92
C PRO A 483 22.34 -41.93 18.40
N ARG A 484 23.60 -41.58 18.74
CA ARG A 484 24.04 -41.29 20.11
C ARG A 484 23.61 -39.95 20.64
N ASP A 485 23.25 -39.02 19.75
CA ASP A 485 22.72 -37.67 20.12
C ASP A 485 21.22 -37.68 20.34
N THR A 486 20.54 -38.78 20.07
CA THR A 486 19.10 -38.91 20.29
C THR A 486 18.84 -39.00 21.81
N PRO A 487 18.04 -38.12 22.40
CA PRO A 487 17.71 -38.17 23.83
C PRO A 487 17.15 -39.53 24.20
N LEU A 488 17.71 -40.17 25.24
CA LEU A 488 17.34 -41.50 25.72
C LEU A 488 15.82 -41.72 25.96
N GLN A 489 15.03 -40.65 26.03
CA GLN A 489 13.59 -40.74 26.12
C GLN A 489 12.90 -41.26 24.86
N ARG A 490 13.44 -41.06 23.65
CA ARG A 490 12.88 -41.64 22.41
C ARG A 490 13.19 -43.14 22.24
N LEU A 491 14.33 -43.57 22.74
CA LEU A 491 14.69 -45.00 22.71
C LEU A 491 13.85 -45.85 23.67
N GLY A 492 13.26 -45.23 24.70
CA GLY A 492 12.41 -45.96 25.68
C GLY A 492 11.00 -46.26 25.16
N ASP A 493 10.49 -45.49 24.24
CA ASP A 493 9.13 -45.64 23.68
C ASP A 493 9.12 -46.67 22.53
N ASP A 494 10.17 -46.76 21.73
CA ASP A 494 10.29 -47.77 20.66
C ASP A 494 10.56 -49.20 21.17
N LEU A 495 11.12 -49.34 22.37
CA LEU A 495 11.32 -50.63 23.02
C LEU A 495 10.06 -51.15 23.76
N ARG A 496 9.01 -50.38 23.84
CA ARG A 496 7.70 -50.74 24.42
C ARG A 496 6.64 -51.13 23.39
N ALA A 497 7.02 -51.48 22.19
CA ALA A 497 6.08 -52.12 21.27
C ALA A 497 5.57 -53.45 21.90
N PRO A 498 4.25 -53.68 21.99
CA PRO A 498 3.72 -54.85 22.66
C PRO A 498 4.15 -56.10 21.88
N ALA A 499 4.83 -57.01 22.60
CA ALA A 499 5.02 -58.37 22.13
C ALA A 499 3.67 -58.98 21.84
N GLY A 500 3.43 -59.31 20.56
CA GLY A 500 2.20 -59.90 20.10
C GLY A 500 1.84 -61.12 20.94
N SER A 501 0.64 -61.14 21.47
CA SER A 501 0.00 -62.34 22.01
C SER A 501 -0.24 -63.31 20.86
N ALA A 502 0.62 -64.33 20.76
CA ALA A 502 0.28 -65.57 20.09
C ALA A 502 -0.51 -66.42 21.08
N GLY A 503 -1.73 -66.75 20.72
CA GLY A 503 -2.60 -67.67 21.45
C GLY A 503 -3.94 -67.78 20.70
#